data_1cebb9c59a9770f60d9741dbcc1a183f
#
_entry.id   1cebb9c59a9770f60d9741dbcc1a183f
#
_cell.length_a   1.000
_cell.length_b   1.000
_cell.length_c   1.000
_cell.angle_alpha   90.00
_cell.angle_beta   90.00
_cell.angle_gamma   90.00
#
_symmetry.space_group_name_H-M   'P 1'
#
loop_
_entity.id
_entity.type
_entity.pdbx_description
1 polymer ?
#
loop_
_entity_poly.entity_id
_entity_poly.type
_entity_poly.pdbx_seq_one_letter_code
_entity_poly.pdbx_strand_id
1 'polypeptide(L)'
;PLAIDGPTLTIRKFKRDRLTLDQLLKIGSVSPEGRTLLAIIGRVRCNVIISGGTGSGKTTLLNCLTAYIEPDERVITCEDSAELQLQQPHVVRLETRPPNLEGEGEITMRDLVKNCLRMRPDRIIVGEVRGPEAFDLLQAMNTGHDGSMGTLHSNSPRECLSRLESMILMGGYNLPDKTIREMITSSVDIIIQAARMRDGSRKITHITEVMGLEGDVVTLQDLYVYDIFGEDANGRVAGRHRTTGIARPFFYEKARYFGEDKRLTETLAAGEVHDEHGRPLGEHFAQP
;
A
#
# COMPACT_ATOMS: atom_id res chain seq x y z
N PRO A 1 -29.74 8.89 25.76
CA PRO A 1 -29.29 8.26 24.51
C PRO A 1 -28.32 9.18 23.81
N LEU A 2 -27.26 8.61 23.17
CA LEU A 2 -26.26 9.39 22.42
C LEU A 2 -26.80 9.81 21.06
N ALA A 3 -27.72 9.04 20.47
CA ALA A 3 -28.40 9.40 19.23
C ALA A 3 -29.71 10.11 19.56
N ILE A 4 -29.82 11.38 19.14
CA ILE A 4 -30.96 12.27 19.45
C ILE A 4 -32.23 11.77 18.77
N ASP A 5 -32.14 11.31 17.51
CA ASP A 5 -33.27 10.85 16.70
C ASP A 5 -33.59 9.36 16.86
N GLY A 6 -32.99 8.69 17.86
CA GLY A 6 -33.22 7.28 18.15
C GLY A 6 -32.05 6.38 17.74
N PRO A 7 -32.15 5.04 17.97
CA PRO A 7 -31.08 4.09 17.66
C PRO A 7 -30.75 4.07 16.18
N THR A 8 -29.46 4.10 15.86
CA THR A 8 -28.95 4.00 14.47
C THR A 8 -28.17 2.72 14.28
N LEU A 9 -28.46 1.98 13.21
CA LEU A 9 -27.76 0.75 12.83
C LEU A 9 -27.08 0.94 11.46
N THR A 10 -25.76 0.74 11.41
CA THR A 10 -25.01 0.74 10.16
C THR A 10 -24.50 -0.68 9.90
N ILE A 11 -24.85 -1.22 8.74
CA ILE A 11 -24.41 -2.55 8.32
C ILE A 11 -23.47 -2.44 7.13
N ARG A 12 -22.22 -2.87 7.31
CA ARG A 12 -21.24 -3.02 6.23
C ARG A 12 -21.39 -4.43 5.65
N LYS A 13 -21.89 -4.52 4.42
CA LYS A 13 -22.00 -5.79 3.72
C LYS A 13 -20.66 -6.20 3.13
N PHE A 14 -20.22 -7.43 3.38
CA PHE A 14 -19.10 -8.03 2.68
C PHE A 14 -19.48 -8.35 1.24
N LYS A 15 -18.74 -7.80 0.28
CA LYS A 15 -18.91 -8.17 -1.13
C LYS A 15 -18.31 -9.56 -1.37
N ARG A 16 -19.06 -10.43 -2.04
CA ARG A 16 -18.57 -11.76 -2.46
C ARG A 16 -17.66 -11.66 -3.69
N ASP A 17 -17.92 -10.69 -4.56
CA ASP A 17 -17.14 -10.49 -5.79
C ASP A 17 -15.85 -9.76 -5.47
N ARG A 18 -14.75 -10.42 -5.79
CA ARG A 18 -13.39 -9.88 -5.58
C ARG A 18 -12.99 -9.10 -6.80
N LEU A 19 -12.55 -7.87 -6.59
CA LEU A 19 -11.93 -7.10 -7.65
C LEU A 19 -10.49 -7.60 -7.88
N THR A 20 -10.11 -7.69 -9.15
CA THR A 20 -8.75 -8.01 -9.61
C THR A 20 -8.07 -6.76 -10.15
N LEU A 21 -6.73 -6.80 -10.34
CA LEU A 21 -6.03 -5.71 -11.01
C LEU A 21 -6.55 -5.45 -12.43
N ASP A 22 -6.99 -6.49 -13.14
CA ASP A 22 -7.58 -6.34 -14.48
C ASP A 22 -8.94 -5.62 -14.44
N GLN A 23 -9.72 -5.82 -13.38
CA GLN A 23 -10.95 -5.07 -13.16
C GLN A 23 -10.67 -3.62 -12.76
N LEU A 24 -9.64 -3.36 -11.94
CA LEU A 24 -9.20 -2.00 -11.63
C LEU A 24 -8.73 -1.26 -12.90
N LEU A 25 -8.06 -1.95 -13.81
CA LEU A 25 -7.70 -1.41 -15.12
C LEU A 25 -8.96 -1.06 -15.94
N LYS A 26 -9.93 -1.97 -16.03
CA LYS A 26 -11.18 -1.74 -16.81
C LYS A 26 -12.00 -0.55 -16.31
N ILE A 27 -12.02 -0.29 -15.01
CA ILE A 27 -12.72 0.86 -14.43
C ILE A 27 -11.86 2.13 -14.38
N GLY A 28 -10.64 2.09 -14.95
CA GLY A 28 -9.75 3.22 -15.04
C GLY A 28 -9.14 3.68 -13.71
N SER A 29 -9.09 2.80 -12.71
CA SER A 29 -8.40 3.09 -11.44
C SER A 29 -6.89 3.06 -11.56
N VAL A 30 -6.37 2.39 -12.58
CA VAL A 30 -4.95 2.23 -12.89
C VAL A 30 -4.77 2.06 -14.40
N SER A 31 -3.59 2.41 -14.96
CA SER A 31 -3.23 2.15 -16.36
C SER A 31 -2.66 0.72 -16.55
N PRO A 32 -2.45 0.27 -17.80
CA PRO A 32 -1.79 -1.01 -18.09
C PRO A 32 -0.39 -1.12 -17.43
N GLU A 33 0.40 -0.05 -17.49
CA GLU A 33 1.73 0.03 -16.88
C GLU A 33 1.64 -0.06 -15.36
N GLY A 34 0.75 0.71 -14.74
CA GLY A 34 0.50 0.67 -13.30
C GLY A 34 0.02 -0.70 -12.84
N ARG A 35 -0.87 -1.34 -13.60
CA ARG A 35 -1.34 -2.71 -13.35
C ARG A 35 -0.16 -3.70 -13.35
N THR A 36 0.74 -3.57 -14.33
CA THR A 36 1.91 -4.44 -14.47
C THR A 36 2.90 -4.20 -13.34
N LEU A 37 3.17 -2.94 -13.01
CA LEU A 37 4.04 -2.56 -11.90
C LEU A 37 3.53 -3.11 -10.55
N LEU A 38 2.23 -3.01 -10.28
CA LEU A 38 1.60 -3.58 -9.08
C LEU A 38 1.74 -5.11 -9.01
N ALA A 39 1.57 -5.80 -10.14
CA ALA A 39 1.73 -7.24 -10.21
C ALA A 39 3.18 -7.67 -9.89
N ILE A 40 4.17 -6.94 -10.42
CA ILE A 40 5.58 -7.17 -10.12
C ILE A 40 5.86 -6.94 -8.63
N ILE A 41 5.44 -5.79 -8.08
CA ILE A 41 5.60 -5.44 -6.66
C ILE A 41 5.05 -6.53 -5.74
N GLY A 42 3.85 -7.03 -6.02
CA GLY A 42 3.22 -8.10 -5.24
C GLY A 42 4.01 -9.41 -5.27
N ARG A 43 4.62 -9.74 -6.42
CA ARG A 43 5.40 -10.97 -6.61
C ARG A 43 6.79 -10.92 -6.00
N VAL A 44 7.54 -9.84 -6.22
CA VAL A 44 8.97 -9.77 -5.89
C VAL A 44 9.28 -9.47 -4.42
N ARG A 45 8.31 -9.70 -3.53
CA ARG A 45 8.45 -9.53 -2.09
C ARG A 45 8.86 -8.11 -1.67
N CYS A 46 8.33 -7.08 -2.34
CA CYS A 46 8.41 -5.72 -1.82
C CYS A 46 7.57 -5.59 -0.55
N ASN A 47 8.13 -4.93 0.46
CA ASN A 47 7.40 -4.50 1.64
C ASN A 47 6.56 -3.27 1.28
N VAL A 48 5.25 -3.37 1.40
CA VAL A 48 4.31 -2.38 0.86
C VAL A 48 3.43 -1.77 1.94
N ILE A 49 3.33 -0.46 1.94
CA ILE A 49 2.29 0.26 2.68
C ILE A 49 1.30 0.88 1.68
N ILE A 50 0.04 0.50 1.79
CA ILE A 50 -1.04 1.09 1.01
C ILE A 50 -1.68 2.21 1.82
N SER A 51 -1.57 3.41 1.30
CA SER A 51 -2.05 4.63 1.92
C SER A 51 -3.29 5.16 1.21
N GLY A 52 -4.17 5.82 1.93
CA GLY A 52 -5.34 6.48 1.35
C GLY A 52 -6.42 6.82 2.37
N GLY A 53 -7.31 7.71 1.99
CA GLY A 53 -8.46 8.12 2.80
C GLY A 53 -9.53 7.03 2.94
N THR A 54 -10.60 7.34 3.68
CA THR A 54 -11.76 6.44 3.83
C THR A 54 -12.41 6.18 2.48
N GLY A 55 -12.68 4.91 2.17
CA GLY A 55 -13.36 4.51 0.94
C GLY A 55 -12.52 4.69 -0.33
N SER A 56 -11.20 4.93 -0.22
CA SER A 56 -10.29 5.01 -1.37
C SER A 56 -10.01 3.68 -2.06
N GLY A 57 -10.31 2.55 -1.40
CA GLY A 57 -10.12 1.22 -1.94
C GLY A 57 -8.84 0.51 -1.46
N LYS A 58 -8.26 0.92 -0.32
CA LYS A 58 -7.02 0.31 0.25
C LYS A 58 -7.14 -1.21 0.42
N THR A 59 -8.19 -1.67 1.10
CA THR A 59 -8.41 -3.12 1.34
C THR A 59 -8.63 -3.88 0.03
N THR A 60 -9.31 -3.26 -0.94
CA THR A 60 -9.48 -3.82 -2.29
C THR A 60 -8.13 -3.98 -2.98
N LEU A 61 -7.30 -2.95 -2.95
CA LEU A 61 -5.96 -2.99 -3.55
C LEU A 61 -5.05 -4.00 -2.85
N LEU A 62 -5.12 -4.09 -1.52
CA LEU A 62 -4.38 -5.08 -0.75
C LEU A 62 -4.77 -6.51 -1.18
N ASN A 63 -6.07 -6.79 -1.33
CA ASN A 63 -6.54 -8.07 -1.88
C ASN A 63 -6.04 -8.33 -3.31
N CYS A 64 -5.98 -7.29 -4.16
CA CYS A 64 -5.45 -7.43 -5.51
C CYS A 64 -3.96 -7.78 -5.52
N LEU A 65 -3.15 -7.13 -4.66
CA LEU A 65 -1.72 -7.38 -4.58
C LEU A 65 -1.40 -8.77 -4.03
N THR A 66 -2.13 -9.22 -3.02
CA THR A 66 -1.93 -10.53 -2.42
C THR A 66 -2.20 -11.69 -3.40
N ALA A 67 -2.95 -11.46 -4.48
CA ALA A 67 -3.15 -12.45 -5.53
C ALA A 67 -1.87 -12.82 -6.30
N TYR A 68 -0.81 -12.02 -6.19
CA TYR A 68 0.49 -12.25 -6.84
C TYR A 68 1.53 -12.86 -5.90
N ILE A 69 1.17 -13.20 -4.67
CA ILE A 69 2.01 -13.95 -3.74
C ILE A 69 2.11 -15.40 -4.25
N GLU A 70 3.31 -15.96 -4.24
CA GLU A 70 3.52 -17.33 -4.71
C GLU A 70 2.75 -18.36 -3.85
N PRO A 71 2.23 -19.45 -4.46
CA PRO A 71 1.34 -20.39 -3.77
C PRO A 71 1.98 -21.18 -2.63
N ASP A 72 3.29 -21.31 -2.61
CA ASP A 72 4.07 -22.02 -1.59
C ASP A 72 4.38 -21.16 -0.35
N GLU A 73 4.07 -19.87 -0.40
CA GLU A 73 4.28 -18.96 0.72
C GLU A 73 3.18 -19.09 1.79
N ARG A 74 3.61 -19.18 3.04
CA ARG A 74 2.71 -19.12 4.20
C ARG A 74 2.38 -17.67 4.55
N VAL A 75 1.12 -17.29 4.40
CA VAL A 75 0.63 -15.94 4.66
C VAL A 75 -0.19 -15.91 5.94
N ILE A 76 0.08 -14.94 6.81
CA ILE A 76 -0.73 -14.68 8.01
C ILE A 76 -1.35 -13.30 7.88
N THR A 77 -2.66 -13.19 8.07
CA THR A 77 -3.38 -11.91 8.09
C THR A 77 -3.77 -11.53 9.52
N CYS A 78 -3.62 -10.25 9.84
CA CYS A 78 -4.07 -9.65 11.09
C CYS A 78 -5.06 -8.53 10.77
N GLU A 79 -6.28 -8.63 11.28
CA GLU A 79 -7.38 -7.72 10.93
C GLU A 79 -8.23 -7.37 12.16
N ASP A 80 -8.85 -6.20 12.17
CA ASP A 80 -9.87 -5.83 13.15
C ASP A 80 -11.19 -6.57 12.89
N SER A 81 -11.53 -6.72 11.62
CA SER A 81 -12.61 -7.55 11.10
C SER A 81 -12.12 -8.24 9.85
N ALA A 82 -12.40 -9.51 9.70
CA ALA A 82 -11.89 -10.36 8.63
C ALA A 82 -12.48 -9.97 7.25
N GLU A 83 -11.98 -8.91 6.64
CA GLU A 83 -12.38 -8.41 5.31
C GLU A 83 -11.49 -8.96 4.18
N LEU A 84 -10.26 -9.34 4.46
CA LEU A 84 -9.31 -9.84 3.48
C LEU A 84 -9.73 -11.25 2.99
N GLN A 85 -9.60 -11.45 1.69
CA GLN A 85 -10.02 -12.68 1.02
C GLN A 85 -8.89 -13.22 0.14
N LEU A 86 -7.79 -13.63 0.78
CA LEU A 86 -6.64 -14.19 0.10
C LEU A 86 -6.97 -15.55 -0.54
N GLN A 87 -6.30 -15.85 -1.65
CA GLN A 87 -6.53 -17.08 -2.42
C GLN A 87 -5.39 -18.12 -2.27
N GLN A 88 -4.34 -17.80 -1.54
CA GLN A 88 -3.23 -18.70 -1.31
C GLN A 88 -3.71 -19.97 -0.60
N PRO A 89 -3.10 -21.12 -0.91
CA PRO A 89 -3.48 -22.40 -0.29
C PRO A 89 -3.27 -22.43 1.22
N HIS A 90 -2.31 -21.65 1.71
CA HIS A 90 -1.96 -21.62 3.12
C HIS A 90 -2.05 -20.21 3.70
N VAL A 91 -3.22 -19.86 4.18
CA VAL A 91 -3.51 -18.59 4.88
C VAL A 91 -4.00 -18.86 6.29
N VAL A 92 -3.36 -18.21 7.26
CA VAL A 92 -3.84 -18.16 8.65
C VAL A 92 -4.42 -16.77 8.89
N ARG A 93 -5.68 -16.71 9.30
CA ARG A 93 -6.40 -15.44 9.52
C ARG A 93 -6.56 -15.20 11.01
N LEU A 94 -6.07 -14.07 11.49
CA LEU A 94 -6.18 -13.63 12.87
C LEU A 94 -7.02 -12.36 12.94
N GLU A 95 -7.88 -12.29 13.92
CA GLU A 95 -8.78 -11.16 14.16
C GLU A 95 -8.60 -10.64 15.58
N THR A 96 -8.63 -9.32 15.77
CA THR A 96 -8.59 -8.69 17.08
C THR A 96 -9.85 -9.05 17.88
N ARG A 97 -9.76 -8.95 19.18
CA ARG A 97 -10.90 -9.13 20.07
C ARG A 97 -11.03 -7.92 21.00
N PRO A 98 -12.16 -7.19 20.96
CA PRO A 98 -12.40 -6.11 21.90
C PRO A 98 -12.53 -6.66 23.33
N PRO A 99 -12.29 -5.82 24.35
CA PRO A 99 -12.51 -6.24 25.73
C PRO A 99 -13.99 -6.56 25.96
N ASN A 100 -14.25 -7.44 26.94
CA ASN A 100 -15.59 -7.76 27.39
C ASN A 100 -16.22 -6.58 28.16
N LEU A 101 -17.43 -6.76 28.70
CA LEU A 101 -18.16 -5.73 29.46
C LEU A 101 -17.41 -5.30 30.75
N GLU A 102 -16.56 -6.16 31.29
CA GLU A 102 -15.72 -5.91 32.47
C GLU A 102 -14.37 -5.25 32.09
N GLY A 103 -14.10 -5.04 30.79
CA GLY A 103 -12.88 -4.45 30.30
C GLY A 103 -11.72 -5.43 30.15
N GLU A 104 -11.98 -6.74 30.20
CA GLU A 104 -10.96 -7.79 30.16
C GLU A 104 -10.99 -8.58 28.85
N GLY A 105 -9.90 -9.32 28.59
CA GLY A 105 -9.81 -10.27 27.48
C GLY A 105 -9.58 -9.62 26.12
N GLU A 106 -9.16 -8.38 26.07
CA GLU A 106 -8.77 -7.71 24.81
C GLU A 106 -7.57 -8.42 24.15
N ILE A 107 -7.63 -8.55 22.84
CA ILE A 107 -6.50 -8.93 21.98
C ILE A 107 -6.33 -7.85 20.93
N THR A 108 -5.25 -7.09 21.04
CA THR A 108 -4.96 -5.97 20.18
C THR A 108 -4.33 -6.40 18.86
N MET A 109 -4.33 -5.51 17.86
CA MET A 109 -3.60 -5.72 16.61
C MET A 109 -2.11 -6.00 16.88
N ARG A 110 -1.52 -5.31 17.85
CA ARG A 110 -0.13 -5.50 18.23
C ARG A 110 0.14 -6.90 18.77
N ASP A 111 -0.77 -7.45 19.58
CA ASP A 111 -0.66 -8.82 20.09
C ASP A 111 -0.66 -9.83 18.93
N LEU A 112 -1.53 -9.62 17.93
CA LEU A 112 -1.59 -10.48 16.74
C LEU A 112 -0.28 -10.43 15.97
N VAL A 113 0.23 -9.25 15.64
CA VAL A 113 1.48 -9.09 14.87
C VAL A 113 2.67 -9.72 15.60
N LYS A 114 2.80 -9.48 16.90
CA LYS A 114 3.84 -10.13 17.72
C LYS A 114 3.73 -11.66 17.71
N ASN A 115 2.53 -12.19 17.79
CA ASN A 115 2.31 -13.63 17.76
C ASN A 115 2.64 -14.23 16.40
N CYS A 116 2.34 -13.50 15.28
CA CYS A 116 2.66 -13.93 13.92
C CYS A 116 4.14 -14.28 13.76
N LEU A 117 5.04 -13.53 14.36
CA LEU A 117 6.50 -13.77 14.27
C LEU A 117 6.92 -15.13 14.79
N ARG A 118 6.10 -15.76 15.66
CA ARG A 118 6.31 -17.11 16.21
C ARG A 118 5.63 -18.21 15.42
N MET A 119 4.83 -17.84 14.41
CA MET A 119 4.03 -18.77 13.62
C MET A 119 4.71 -19.15 12.29
N ARG A 120 5.96 -18.71 12.09
CA ARG A 120 6.77 -18.95 10.87
C ARG A 120 6.05 -18.50 9.59
N PRO A 121 5.63 -17.25 9.48
CA PRO A 121 5.07 -16.73 8.24
C PRO A 121 6.19 -16.45 7.22
N ASP A 122 5.86 -16.57 5.94
CA ASP A 122 6.65 -15.96 4.87
C ASP A 122 6.28 -14.48 4.73
N ARG A 123 4.98 -14.17 4.81
CA ARG A 123 4.47 -12.79 4.77
C ARG A 123 3.43 -12.54 5.85
N ILE A 124 3.45 -11.33 6.38
CA ILE A 124 2.44 -10.81 7.32
C ILE A 124 1.66 -9.72 6.61
N ILE A 125 0.34 -9.84 6.60
CA ILE A 125 -0.56 -8.87 5.99
C ILE A 125 -1.43 -8.25 7.09
N VAL A 126 -1.26 -6.94 7.31
CA VAL A 126 -2.04 -6.20 8.30
C VAL A 126 -3.13 -5.42 7.58
N GLY A 127 -4.39 -5.72 7.90
CA GLY A 127 -5.55 -5.11 7.26
C GLY A 127 -5.55 -3.58 7.37
N GLU A 128 -5.26 -3.06 8.55
CA GLU A 128 -5.05 -1.63 8.79
C GLU A 128 -4.12 -1.41 9.99
N VAL A 129 -3.13 -0.53 9.80
CA VAL A 129 -2.20 -0.08 10.84
C VAL A 129 -2.70 1.25 11.39
N ARG A 130 -2.98 1.32 12.69
CA ARG A 130 -3.55 2.50 13.35
C ARG A 130 -2.77 2.96 14.57
N GLY A 131 -1.87 2.16 15.07
CA GLY A 131 -1.20 2.38 16.34
C GLY A 131 0.16 1.70 16.45
N PRO A 132 0.54 1.30 17.66
CA PRO A 132 1.89 0.80 17.98
C PRO A 132 2.29 -0.49 17.26
N GLU A 133 1.36 -1.24 16.68
CA GLU A 133 1.64 -2.40 15.82
C GLU A 133 2.50 -2.03 14.60
N ALA A 134 2.54 -0.75 14.22
CA ALA A 134 3.44 -0.26 13.17
C ALA A 134 4.89 -0.65 13.44
N PHE A 135 5.35 -0.49 14.68
CA PHE A 135 6.70 -0.88 15.07
C PHE A 135 6.98 -2.36 14.81
N ASP A 136 6.08 -3.23 15.27
CA ASP A 136 6.25 -4.67 15.17
C ASP A 136 6.17 -5.14 13.71
N LEU A 137 5.33 -4.52 12.88
CA LEU A 137 5.25 -4.77 11.43
C LEU A 137 6.55 -4.37 10.73
N LEU A 138 7.10 -3.19 11.01
CA LEU A 138 8.37 -2.75 10.40
C LEU A 138 9.53 -3.64 10.85
N GLN A 139 9.54 -4.09 12.10
CA GLN A 139 10.51 -5.08 12.57
C GLN A 139 10.41 -6.40 11.79
N ALA A 140 9.18 -6.88 11.53
CA ALA A 140 8.96 -8.07 10.71
C ALA A 140 9.51 -7.88 9.28
N MET A 141 9.20 -6.74 8.64
CA MET A 141 9.69 -6.39 7.32
C MET A 141 11.21 -6.37 7.23
N ASN A 142 11.89 -5.94 8.33
CA ASN A 142 13.34 -5.82 8.38
C ASN A 142 14.06 -7.11 8.82
N THR A 143 13.35 -8.12 9.30
CA THR A 143 13.93 -9.34 9.90
C THR A 143 13.56 -10.62 9.17
N GLY A 144 13.47 -10.57 7.84
CA GLY A 144 13.31 -11.77 7.01
C GLY A 144 11.86 -12.15 6.66
N HIS A 145 10.91 -11.22 6.86
CA HIS A 145 9.51 -11.38 6.40
C HIS A 145 9.22 -10.44 5.24
N ASP A 146 10.13 -10.39 4.27
CA ASP A 146 10.01 -9.59 3.05
C ASP A 146 8.72 -9.89 2.30
N GLY A 147 8.10 -8.83 1.77
CA GLY A 147 6.81 -8.92 1.09
C GLY A 147 5.62 -8.78 2.02
N SER A 148 5.86 -8.42 3.29
CA SER A 148 4.78 -8.04 4.21
C SER A 148 4.12 -6.76 3.76
N MET A 149 2.82 -6.63 4.02
CA MET A 149 2.01 -5.50 3.56
C MET A 149 1.09 -5.01 4.66
N GLY A 150 0.75 -3.73 4.60
CA GLY A 150 -0.26 -3.14 5.47
C GLY A 150 -0.95 -1.96 4.83
N THR A 151 -2.11 -1.58 5.36
CA THR A 151 -2.76 -0.32 4.96
C THR A 151 -2.71 0.68 6.10
N LEU A 152 -2.71 1.95 5.78
CA LEU A 152 -2.90 3.03 6.75
C LEU A 152 -3.64 4.22 6.14
N HIS A 153 -4.12 5.09 7.02
CA HIS A 153 -4.87 6.28 6.63
C HIS A 153 -3.94 7.47 6.49
N SER A 154 -3.73 7.95 5.26
CA SER A 154 -3.08 9.23 4.99
C SER A 154 -3.46 9.76 3.60
N ASN A 155 -3.12 11.02 3.31
CA ASN A 155 -3.54 11.69 2.08
C ASN A 155 -2.42 11.79 1.05
N SER A 156 -1.20 11.43 1.40
CA SER A 156 -0.04 11.42 0.50
C SER A 156 1.03 10.44 0.96
N PRO A 157 1.96 10.03 0.07
CA PRO A 157 3.10 9.20 0.47
C PRO A 157 3.97 9.86 1.55
N ARG A 158 4.15 11.17 1.51
CA ARG A 158 4.90 11.93 2.54
C ARG A 158 4.19 11.91 3.89
N GLU A 159 2.88 12.13 3.91
CA GLU A 159 2.08 12.05 5.14
C GLU A 159 2.06 10.63 5.71
N CYS A 160 2.10 9.59 4.84
CA CYS A 160 2.21 8.20 5.25
C CYS A 160 3.43 7.97 6.16
N LEU A 161 4.59 8.53 5.81
CA LEU A 161 5.80 8.44 6.63
C LEU A 161 5.61 9.09 7.99
N SER A 162 5.07 10.31 8.04
CA SER A 162 4.81 11.03 9.29
C SER A 162 3.80 10.27 10.19
N ARG A 163 2.83 9.61 9.58
CA ARG A 163 1.87 8.75 10.31
C ARG A 163 2.57 7.53 10.89
N LEU A 164 3.46 6.88 10.15
CA LEU A 164 4.26 5.76 10.66
C LEU A 164 5.15 6.19 11.84
N GLU A 165 5.84 7.33 11.74
CA GLU A 165 6.62 7.90 12.85
C GLU A 165 5.75 8.09 14.10
N SER A 166 4.58 8.71 13.95
CA SER A 166 3.63 8.93 15.04
C SER A 166 3.14 7.63 15.69
N MET A 167 2.81 6.62 14.87
CA MET A 167 2.34 5.33 15.36
C MET A 167 3.42 4.56 16.15
N ILE A 168 4.68 4.67 15.73
CA ILE A 168 5.82 4.07 16.44
C ILE A 168 5.96 4.72 17.80
N LEU A 169 5.89 6.05 17.87
CA LEU A 169 5.96 6.80 19.13
C LEU A 169 4.81 6.45 20.09
N MET A 170 3.61 6.13 19.57
CA MET A 170 2.48 5.65 20.39
C MET A 170 2.79 4.35 21.15
N GLY A 171 3.78 3.58 20.69
CA GLY A 171 4.24 2.37 21.36
C GLY A 171 5.00 2.61 22.67
N GLY A 172 5.23 3.86 23.04
CA GLY A 172 5.96 4.24 24.25
C GLY A 172 7.47 4.04 24.16
N TYR A 173 8.00 3.82 22.95
CA TYR A 173 9.44 3.72 22.74
C TYR A 173 10.08 5.11 22.75
N ASN A 174 11.09 5.28 23.59
CA ASN A 174 11.91 6.49 23.60
C ASN A 174 13.03 6.37 22.56
N LEU A 175 12.68 6.45 21.28
CA LEU A 175 13.61 6.35 20.17
C LEU A 175 13.86 7.76 19.58
N PRO A 176 15.11 8.10 19.21
CA PRO A 176 15.38 9.30 18.44
C PRO A 176 14.66 9.28 17.08
N ASP A 177 14.19 10.42 16.61
CA ASP A 177 13.49 10.55 15.33
C ASP A 177 14.28 9.95 14.16
N LYS A 178 15.60 10.16 14.16
CA LYS A 178 16.49 9.59 13.16
C LYS A 178 16.44 8.06 13.14
N THR A 179 16.46 7.42 14.31
CA THR A 179 16.38 5.95 14.42
C THR A 179 15.04 5.42 13.90
N ILE A 180 13.95 6.15 14.16
CA ILE A 180 12.62 5.81 13.63
C ILE A 180 12.62 5.89 12.10
N ARG A 181 13.19 6.95 11.52
CA ARG A 181 13.30 7.13 10.07
C ARG A 181 14.20 6.08 9.42
N GLU A 182 15.33 5.76 10.05
CA GLU A 182 16.20 4.66 9.61
C GLU A 182 15.45 3.32 9.59
N MET A 183 14.64 3.05 10.62
CA MET A 183 13.81 1.85 10.66
C MET A 183 12.76 1.82 9.54
N ILE A 184 12.10 2.95 9.26
CA ILE A 184 11.11 3.05 8.18
C ILE A 184 11.80 2.80 6.83
N THR A 185 12.92 3.47 6.56
CA THR A 185 13.63 3.37 5.27
C THR A 185 14.28 2.02 5.02
N SER A 186 14.66 1.31 6.08
CA SER A 186 15.19 -0.06 5.96
C SER A 186 14.11 -1.13 5.82
N SER A 187 12.86 -0.81 6.14
CA SER A 187 11.76 -1.77 6.19
C SER A 187 10.79 -1.65 5.03
N VAL A 188 10.41 -0.43 4.65
CA VAL A 188 9.40 -0.16 3.62
C VAL A 188 10.07 0.07 2.27
N ASP A 189 9.72 -0.74 1.28
CA ASP A 189 10.18 -0.54 -0.09
C ASP A 189 9.27 0.42 -0.87
N ILE A 190 7.95 0.23 -0.78
CA ILE A 190 6.96 0.90 -1.62
C ILE A 190 5.79 1.46 -0.79
N ILE A 191 5.40 2.68 -1.12
CA ILE A 191 4.14 3.29 -0.66
C ILE A 191 3.23 3.44 -1.87
N ILE A 192 2.00 2.90 -1.80
CA ILE A 192 1.00 3.03 -2.84
C ILE A 192 -0.13 3.93 -2.32
N GLN A 193 -0.34 5.06 -2.98
CA GLN A 193 -1.39 6.00 -2.61
C GLN A 193 -2.65 5.75 -3.44
N ALA A 194 -3.75 5.46 -2.76
CA ALA A 194 -5.07 5.35 -3.34
C ALA A 194 -5.95 6.53 -2.91
N ALA A 195 -6.68 7.13 -3.84
CA ALA A 195 -7.57 8.23 -3.55
C ALA A 195 -8.98 7.99 -4.11
N ARG A 196 -9.99 8.48 -3.38
CA ARG A 196 -11.34 8.61 -3.88
C ARG A 196 -11.50 10.04 -4.39
N MET A 197 -11.78 10.17 -5.68
CA MET A 197 -11.99 11.44 -6.33
C MET A 197 -13.36 12.02 -6.00
N ARG A 198 -13.56 13.31 -6.29
CA ARG A 198 -14.83 14.03 -6.02
C ARG A 198 -16.01 13.48 -6.84
N ASP A 199 -15.76 12.93 -8.02
CA ASP A 199 -16.74 12.22 -8.85
C ASP A 199 -17.08 10.81 -8.35
N GLY A 200 -16.48 10.38 -7.24
CA GLY A 200 -16.65 9.06 -6.64
C GLY A 200 -15.77 7.97 -7.26
N SER A 201 -15.05 8.25 -8.33
CA SER A 201 -14.06 7.31 -8.89
C SER A 201 -12.89 7.10 -7.93
N ARG A 202 -12.21 5.96 -8.06
CA ARG A 202 -11.03 5.65 -7.25
C ARG A 202 -9.83 5.53 -8.18
N LYS A 203 -8.73 6.17 -7.77
CA LYS A 203 -7.49 6.18 -8.55
C LYS A 203 -6.32 5.77 -7.68
N ILE A 204 -5.38 5.02 -8.25
CA ILE A 204 -4.05 4.89 -7.69
C ILE A 204 -3.29 6.12 -8.17
N THR A 205 -3.02 7.02 -7.23
CA THR A 205 -2.43 8.32 -7.57
C THR A 205 -0.92 8.29 -7.58
N HIS A 206 -0.30 7.45 -6.74
CA HIS A 206 1.16 7.31 -6.69
C HIS A 206 1.54 5.87 -6.40
N ILE A 207 2.63 5.43 -7.01
CA ILE A 207 3.43 4.29 -6.57
C ILE A 207 4.82 4.85 -6.34
N THR A 208 5.22 4.93 -5.07
CA THR A 208 6.38 5.69 -4.61
C THR A 208 7.36 4.76 -3.91
N GLU A 209 8.62 4.83 -4.28
CA GLU A 209 9.72 4.13 -3.65
C GLU A 209 10.27 4.89 -2.46
N VAL A 210 10.62 4.19 -1.39
CA VAL A 210 11.35 4.73 -0.24
C VAL A 210 12.84 4.50 -0.47
N MET A 211 13.59 5.59 -0.73
CA MET A 211 14.98 5.52 -1.17
C MET A 211 16.00 5.44 -0.01
N GLY A 212 15.71 6.09 1.11
CA GLY A 212 16.63 6.19 2.24
C GLY A 212 16.57 7.56 2.91
N LEU A 213 17.66 7.93 3.57
CA LEU A 213 17.78 9.22 4.25
C LEU A 213 18.81 10.10 3.56
N GLU A 214 18.45 11.37 3.40
CA GLU A 214 19.40 12.46 3.13
C GLU A 214 19.41 13.38 4.35
N GLY A 215 20.48 13.31 5.14
CA GLY A 215 20.50 13.91 6.47
C GLY A 215 19.46 13.26 7.38
N ASP A 216 18.44 14.03 7.78
CA ASP A 216 17.33 13.57 8.62
C ASP A 216 16.00 13.46 7.83
N VAL A 217 16.04 13.60 6.50
CA VAL A 217 14.85 13.58 5.65
C VAL A 217 14.77 12.26 4.88
N VAL A 218 13.63 11.58 4.95
CA VAL A 218 13.34 10.41 4.10
C VAL A 218 13.14 10.86 2.66
N THR A 219 13.96 10.31 1.76
CA THR A 219 13.83 10.53 0.31
C THR A 219 12.84 9.56 -0.31
N LEU A 220 12.00 10.08 -1.18
CA LEU A 220 10.98 9.35 -1.92
C LEU A 220 11.17 9.56 -3.42
N GLN A 221 10.87 8.52 -4.21
CA GLN A 221 10.92 8.56 -5.66
C GLN A 221 9.62 7.99 -6.24
N ASP A 222 8.87 8.83 -6.96
CA ASP A 222 7.67 8.36 -7.63
C ASP A 222 8.05 7.54 -8.87
N LEU A 223 7.51 6.33 -8.97
CA LEU A 223 7.63 5.46 -10.14
C LEU A 223 6.43 5.59 -11.07
N TYR A 224 5.30 5.98 -10.51
CA TYR A 224 4.03 6.10 -11.21
C TYR A 224 3.14 7.14 -10.54
N VAL A 225 2.48 7.97 -11.34
CA VAL A 225 1.62 9.06 -10.87
C VAL A 225 0.34 9.16 -11.70
N TYR A 226 -0.69 9.75 -11.08
CA TYR A 226 -1.91 10.19 -11.76
C TYR A 226 -1.98 11.71 -11.75
N ASP A 227 -1.73 12.32 -12.90
CA ASP A 227 -1.81 13.77 -13.09
C ASP A 227 -3.27 14.17 -13.34
N ILE A 228 -3.80 15.09 -12.52
CA ILE A 228 -5.17 15.62 -12.63
C ILE A 228 -5.11 16.91 -13.43
N PHE A 229 -5.92 17.00 -14.49
CA PHE A 229 -6.00 18.18 -15.35
C PHE A 229 -7.24 19.05 -15.08
N GLY A 230 -8.26 18.52 -14.41
CA GLY A 230 -9.51 19.21 -14.14
C GLY A 230 -10.73 18.31 -14.17
N GLU A 231 -11.81 18.76 -14.77
CA GLU A 231 -13.04 18.00 -14.99
C GLU A 231 -13.38 17.96 -16.48
N ASP A 232 -13.97 16.85 -16.91
CA ASP A 232 -14.57 16.74 -18.24
C ASP A 232 -15.96 17.43 -18.29
N ALA A 233 -16.57 17.49 -19.48
CA ALA A 233 -17.88 18.10 -19.69
C ALA A 233 -19.02 17.44 -18.88
N ASN A 234 -18.80 16.25 -18.33
CA ASN A 234 -19.75 15.50 -17.50
C ASN A 234 -19.47 15.64 -15.99
N GLY A 235 -18.54 16.52 -15.59
CA GLY A 235 -18.13 16.71 -14.21
C GLY A 235 -17.29 15.57 -13.63
N ARG A 236 -16.71 14.72 -14.49
CA ARG A 236 -15.80 13.64 -14.05
C ARG A 236 -14.38 14.17 -13.98
N VAL A 237 -13.61 13.64 -13.04
CA VAL A 237 -12.19 13.99 -12.92
C VAL A 237 -11.44 13.54 -14.17
N ALA A 238 -10.88 14.51 -14.88
CA ALA A 238 -10.01 14.31 -16.04
C ALA A 238 -8.56 14.25 -15.59
N GLY A 239 -7.85 13.24 -16.02
CA GLY A 239 -6.44 13.05 -15.67
C GLY A 239 -5.81 11.91 -16.45
N ARG A 240 -4.51 11.73 -16.27
CA ARG A 240 -3.73 10.71 -16.95
C ARG A 240 -2.79 10.00 -15.98
N HIS A 241 -2.78 8.69 -16.08
CA HIS A 241 -1.76 7.87 -15.46
C HIS A 241 -0.47 7.87 -16.30
N ARG A 242 0.67 7.92 -15.66
CA ARG A 242 1.97 7.73 -16.30
C ARG A 242 2.99 7.12 -15.38
N THR A 243 3.99 6.47 -15.94
CA THR A 243 5.25 6.17 -15.26
C THR A 243 6.16 7.41 -15.33
N THR A 244 7.15 7.46 -14.46
CA THR A 244 8.04 8.64 -14.36
C THR A 244 9.34 8.49 -15.15
N GLY A 245 9.49 7.38 -15.90
CA GLY A 245 10.70 7.14 -16.73
C GLY A 245 11.92 6.69 -15.91
N ILE A 246 11.74 6.25 -14.67
CA ILE A 246 12.84 5.73 -13.86
C ILE A 246 13.30 4.39 -14.44
N ALA A 247 14.46 4.37 -15.07
CA ALA A 247 14.97 3.18 -15.74
C ALA A 247 15.34 2.04 -14.78
N ARG A 248 15.81 2.37 -13.59
CA ARG A 248 16.25 1.40 -12.59
C ARG A 248 15.82 1.82 -11.19
N PRO A 249 14.65 1.33 -10.71
CA PRO A 249 14.19 1.60 -9.37
C PRO A 249 15.07 0.93 -8.31
N PHE A 250 14.96 1.36 -7.06
CA PHE A 250 15.77 0.85 -5.97
C PHE A 250 15.55 -0.64 -5.71
N PHE A 251 14.31 -1.12 -5.87
CA PHE A 251 13.98 -2.55 -5.73
C PHE A 251 14.33 -3.40 -6.99
N TYR A 252 15.05 -2.85 -7.98
CA TYR A 252 15.42 -3.55 -9.22
C TYR A 252 16.12 -4.91 -8.96
N GLU A 253 17.00 -4.98 -7.97
CA GLU A 253 17.69 -6.25 -7.66
C GLU A 253 16.73 -7.31 -7.10
N LYS A 254 15.70 -6.91 -6.33
CA LYS A 254 14.61 -7.83 -5.96
C LYS A 254 13.88 -8.34 -7.21
N ALA A 255 13.52 -7.44 -8.12
CA ALA A 255 12.87 -7.83 -9.38
C ALA A 255 13.74 -8.78 -10.21
N ARG A 256 15.04 -8.53 -10.31
CA ARG A 256 16.00 -9.39 -11.02
C ARG A 256 16.10 -10.78 -10.39
N TYR A 257 16.12 -10.88 -9.08
CA TYR A 257 16.14 -12.16 -8.37
C TYR A 257 14.92 -13.04 -8.72
N PHE A 258 13.76 -12.41 -8.95
CA PHE A 258 12.51 -13.10 -9.35
C PHE A 258 12.33 -13.20 -10.88
N GLY A 259 13.31 -12.75 -11.69
CA GLY A 259 13.23 -12.78 -13.16
C GLY A 259 12.25 -11.76 -13.75
N GLU A 260 11.94 -10.70 -13.02
CA GLU A 260 11.01 -9.63 -13.42
C GLU A 260 11.71 -8.35 -13.88
N ASP A 261 13.02 -8.29 -13.88
CA ASP A 261 13.83 -7.10 -14.20
C ASP A 261 13.56 -6.54 -15.60
N LYS A 262 13.49 -7.39 -16.60
CA LYS A 262 13.21 -7.00 -17.98
C LYS A 262 11.79 -6.38 -18.10
N ARG A 263 10.80 -7.10 -17.57
CA ARG A 263 9.41 -6.67 -17.58
C ARG A 263 9.22 -5.35 -16.81
N LEU A 264 9.93 -5.19 -15.67
CA LEU A 264 9.94 -3.96 -14.88
C LEU A 264 10.48 -2.78 -15.69
N THR A 265 11.65 -2.96 -16.32
CA THR A 265 12.30 -1.92 -17.14
C THR A 265 11.41 -1.50 -18.32
N GLU A 266 10.86 -2.46 -19.06
CA GLU A 266 9.94 -2.20 -20.17
C GLU A 266 8.69 -1.46 -19.71
N THR A 267 8.13 -1.81 -18.56
CA THR A 267 6.94 -1.16 -17.99
C THR A 267 7.22 0.29 -17.60
N LEU A 268 8.35 0.56 -16.97
CA LEU A 268 8.71 1.92 -16.55
C LEU A 268 9.09 2.82 -17.73
N ALA A 269 9.72 2.27 -18.77
CA ALA A 269 10.05 3.01 -20.00
C ALA A 269 8.81 3.34 -20.85
N ALA A 270 7.74 2.54 -20.79
CA ALA A 270 6.53 2.74 -21.59
C ALA A 270 5.78 4.05 -21.27
N GLY A 271 6.11 4.72 -20.17
CA GLY A 271 5.51 6.00 -19.77
C GLY A 271 6.25 7.23 -20.28
N GLU A 272 7.38 7.07 -20.95
CA GLU A 272 8.05 8.19 -21.60
C GLU A 272 7.22 8.65 -22.81
N VAL A 273 6.72 9.89 -22.74
CA VAL A 273 6.09 10.53 -23.89
C VAL A 273 7.20 10.96 -24.84
N HIS A 274 7.27 10.35 -26.01
CA HIS A 274 8.21 10.70 -27.07
C HIS A 274 7.57 11.70 -28.06
N ASP A 275 8.38 12.59 -28.62
CA ASP A 275 7.97 13.43 -29.72
C ASP A 275 7.78 12.58 -31.00
N GLU A 276 7.30 13.20 -32.06
CA GLU A 276 7.13 12.57 -33.40
C GLU A 276 8.42 12.03 -34.02
N HIS A 277 9.58 12.35 -33.44
CA HIS A 277 10.90 11.86 -33.83
C HIS A 277 11.48 10.81 -32.86
N GLY A 278 10.66 10.30 -31.90
CA GLY A 278 11.07 9.28 -30.92
C GLY A 278 12.00 9.81 -29.84
N ARG A 279 12.06 11.11 -29.58
CA ARG A 279 12.85 11.70 -28.50
C ARG A 279 11.98 11.87 -27.26
N PRO A 280 12.46 11.50 -26.05
CA PRO A 280 11.69 11.69 -24.84
C PRO A 280 11.39 13.18 -24.63
N LEU A 281 10.11 13.52 -24.51
CA LEU A 281 9.66 14.85 -24.13
C LEU A 281 9.93 14.99 -22.62
N GLY A 282 11.06 15.63 -22.29
CA GLY A 282 11.40 15.99 -20.93
C GLY A 282 10.33 16.89 -20.28
N GLU A 283 10.44 17.12 -18.98
CA GLU A 283 9.48 17.77 -18.08
C GLU A 283 8.97 19.18 -18.45
N HIS A 284 9.26 19.69 -19.65
CA HIS A 284 8.95 21.07 -20.07
C HIS A 284 7.54 21.28 -20.68
N PHE A 285 6.67 20.28 -20.75
CA PHE A 285 5.30 20.44 -21.24
C PHE A 285 4.23 20.29 -20.14
N ALA A 286 4.47 20.85 -18.97
CA ALA A 286 3.46 21.07 -17.94
C ALA A 286 3.17 22.58 -17.84
N GLN A 287 2.58 23.16 -18.89
CA GLN A 287 1.83 24.43 -18.77
C GLN A 287 0.64 24.41 -19.72
N PRO A 288 -0.53 24.99 -19.28
CA PRO A 288 -1.84 24.81 -19.89
C PRO A 288 -1.97 25.40 -21.28
#